data_e606d3ae014b81dfc0d0fa769d737e84
#
_entry.id   e606d3ae014b81dfc0d0fa769d737e84
#
_cell.length_a   1.000
_cell.length_b   1.000
_cell.length_c   1.000
_cell.angle_alpha   90.00
_cell.angle_beta   90.00
_cell.angle_gamma   90.00
#
_symmetry.space_group_name_H-M   'P 1'
#
loop_
_entity.id
_entity.type
_entity.pdbx_description
1 polymer ?
#
loop_
_entity_poly.entity_id
_entity_poly.type
_entity_poly.pdbx_seq_one_letter_code
_entity_poly.pdbx_strand_id
1 'polypeptide(L)'
;MRLCLLAATLFAGCGRREAGDGRAAYDLILRGGWIVDGSGNPRHRGDLAVRGDRVAAVGFLPGAQARETLDVSGLIVAPGFIDMLGQSEDYVLVDSRVLSKVTQGITTEVTGEGGSAAPLTDRVIDTAWARKYGVTVDWRDLDGFFAHLERAGSAVNLATFVGATQLRRLVVGDDDRPATPEELARMTALVDTMMVQGALGLSSSLIYAPAIYAPTEELIALARVARRHGGIYATHMRNEGSRIDAALDETFRIAREADIAVEIWHLKVSGRQNWGRMPHVLARIDSARAAGIDVTADQYPYIASATSLDATIPAWAHAGGRDSLLARLARPAARRAIRDSMLQEATRGENMYRGVGGADGILIASAFTDSLRYLQGQRMGEIARARGRDPIETIFDILLADQSRTGAIYFSMNEDDLRVALGTWWVAVNTDYPGVAPDGPFADIRPHPRSYGSFARILGRYVRGLRLMPLEAAIRKMTSLPAQRVGLVDRGLLKPGMFADITVFDPETVADRATFERPHQPSVGFAYVFVNGEKVLDHGTLTASRPGRGLRGPGYLPPQRRGKQ
;
A
#
# COMPACT_ATOMS: atom_id res chain seq x y z
N MET A 1 -54.21 -47.11 48.29
CA MET A 1 -52.81 -47.52 48.45
C MET A 1 -52.43 -48.37 47.27
N ARG A 2 -51.86 -47.82 46.22
CA ARG A 2 -51.28 -48.54 45.06
C ARG A 2 -49.86 -47.99 44.82
N LEU A 3 -48.91 -48.87 45.03
CA LEU A 3 -47.49 -48.65 44.74
C LEU A 3 -47.26 -48.71 43.21
N CYS A 4 -46.68 -47.65 42.64
CA CYS A 4 -46.12 -47.73 41.28
C CYS A 4 -44.60 -47.91 41.39
N LEU A 5 -44.08 -49.04 40.95
CA LEU A 5 -42.67 -49.28 40.71
C LEU A 5 -42.27 -48.58 39.38
N LEU A 6 -41.27 -47.67 39.46
CA LEU A 6 -40.58 -47.17 38.26
C LEU A 6 -39.37 -48.07 38.00
N ALA A 7 -39.38 -48.74 36.83
CA ALA A 7 -38.23 -49.46 36.32
C ALA A 7 -37.32 -48.48 35.54
N ALA A 8 -36.10 -48.32 36.01
CA ALA A 8 -35.05 -47.56 35.29
C ALA A 8 -34.35 -48.47 34.27
N THR A 9 -34.58 -48.21 33.03
CA THR A 9 -33.84 -48.86 31.90
C THR A 9 -32.56 -48.06 31.60
N LEU A 10 -31.41 -48.62 31.95
CA LEU A 10 -30.11 -48.16 31.52
C LEU A 10 -29.91 -48.46 30.03
N PHE A 11 -29.92 -47.43 29.19
CA PHE A 11 -29.41 -47.51 27.81
C PHE A 11 -27.89 -47.37 27.81
N ALA A 12 -27.18 -48.48 27.71
CA ALA A 12 -25.77 -48.48 27.35
C ALA A 12 -25.63 -48.21 25.85
N GLY A 13 -25.50 -46.95 25.47
CA GLY A 13 -25.19 -46.56 24.10
C GLY A 13 -23.69 -46.74 23.84
N CYS A 14 -23.31 -47.92 23.28
CA CYS A 14 -22.01 -48.06 22.62
C CYS A 14 -22.00 -47.21 21.36
N GLY A 15 -21.44 -45.97 21.48
CA GLY A 15 -21.09 -45.18 20.32
C GLY A 15 -20.00 -45.92 19.52
N ARG A 16 -20.35 -46.51 18.40
CA ARG A 16 -19.40 -46.90 17.37
C ARG A 16 -18.66 -45.63 16.96
N ARG A 17 -17.36 -45.51 17.32
CA ARG A 17 -16.44 -44.63 16.61
C ARG A 17 -16.42 -45.17 15.16
N GLU A 18 -17.04 -44.43 14.25
CA GLU A 18 -16.78 -44.60 12.84
C GLU A 18 -15.27 -44.46 12.66
N ALA A 19 -14.63 -45.51 12.15
CA ALA A 19 -13.28 -45.49 11.66
C ALA A 19 -13.27 -44.47 10.52
N GLY A 20 -12.76 -43.25 10.79
CA GLY A 20 -12.64 -42.20 9.80
C GLY A 20 -11.85 -42.73 8.61
N ASP A 21 -12.38 -42.47 7.44
CA ASP A 21 -11.69 -42.58 6.16
C ASP A 21 -10.31 -41.94 6.36
N GLY A 22 -9.22 -42.70 6.11
CA GLY A 22 -7.84 -42.35 6.51
C GLY A 22 -7.26 -41.07 5.88
N ARG A 23 -8.12 -40.10 5.57
CA ARG A 23 -7.78 -38.75 5.15
C ARG A 23 -7.47 -37.87 6.36
N ALA A 24 -6.34 -37.21 6.33
CA ALA A 24 -5.97 -36.19 7.31
C ALA A 24 -7.09 -35.13 7.44
N ALA A 25 -7.47 -34.80 8.69
CA ALA A 25 -8.56 -33.87 8.95
C ALA A 25 -8.27 -32.44 8.47
N TYR A 26 -6.97 -32.10 8.33
CA TYR A 26 -6.48 -30.80 7.91
C TYR A 26 -5.39 -30.94 6.84
N ASP A 27 -5.18 -29.88 6.08
CA ASP A 27 -4.06 -29.81 5.12
C ASP A 27 -2.77 -29.40 5.82
N LEU A 28 -2.85 -28.45 6.77
CA LEU A 28 -1.72 -27.94 7.54
C LEU A 28 -2.12 -27.78 9.01
N ILE A 29 -1.17 -28.09 9.92
CA ILE A 29 -1.22 -27.64 11.31
C ILE A 29 0.08 -26.91 11.64
N LEU A 30 -0.04 -25.67 12.14
CA LEU A 30 1.04 -24.94 12.81
C LEU A 30 0.92 -25.24 14.31
N ARG A 31 1.91 -25.92 14.89
CA ARG A 31 1.81 -26.49 16.23
C ARG A 31 2.65 -25.71 17.25
N GLY A 32 2.03 -25.41 18.41
CA GLY A 32 2.73 -24.92 19.61
C GLY A 32 3.21 -23.48 19.55
N GLY A 33 2.72 -22.67 18.60
CA GLY A 33 3.09 -21.27 18.44
C GLY A 33 2.43 -20.32 19.44
N TRP A 34 2.90 -19.08 19.46
CA TRP A 34 2.22 -17.97 20.09
C TRP A 34 1.25 -17.33 19.09
N ILE A 35 -0.03 -17.56 19.29
CA ILE A 35 -1.09 -17.00 18.44
C ILE A 35 -1.32 -15.54 18.81
N VAL A 36 -1.09 -14.62 17.86
CA VAL A 36 -1.51 -13.22 17.88
C VAL A 36 -2.58 -13.07 16.81
N ASP A 37 -3.85 -13.09 17.21
CA ASP A 37 -4.98 -13.28 16.31
C ASP A 37 -5.33 -12.08 15.42
N GLY A 38 -4.63 -10.94 15.58
CA GLY A 38 -4.87 -9.71 14.84
C GLY A 38 -5.91 -8.78 15.47
N SER A 39 -6.59 -9.18 16.55
CA SER A 39 -7.60 -8.36 17.23
C SER A 39 -7.00 -7.26 18.12
N GLY A 40 -5.74 -7.40 18.52
CA GLY A 40 -5.08 -6.60 19.55
C GLY A 40 -5.21 -7.18 20.96
N ASN A 41 -5.88 -8.32 21.11
CA ASN A 41 -5.94 -9.06 22.39
C ASN A 41 -4.60 -9.72 22.72
N PRO A 42 -4.33 -10.03 24.01
CA PRO A 42 -3.12 -10.72 24.43
C PRO A 42 -2.94 -12.06 23.70
N ARG A 43 -1.69 -12.34 23.29
CA ARG A 43 -1.34 -13.61 22.65
C ARG A 43 -1.51 -14.79 23.61
N HIS A 44 -1.76 -15.97 23.03
CA HIS A 44 -1.85 -17.23 23.77
C HIS A 44 -1.12 -18.34 23.03
N ARG A 45 -0.69 -19.38 23.75
CA ARG A 45 -0.15 -20.59 23.10
C ARG A 45 -1.26 -21.42 22.49
N GLY A 46 -1.01 -21.96 21.31
CA GLY A 46 -1.99 -22.79 20.62
C GLY A 46 -1.49 -23.34 19.29
N ASP A 47 -2.35 -24.10 18.67
CA ASP A 47 -2.19 -24.63 17.33
C ASP A 47 -3.13 -23.86 16.38
N LEU A 48 -2.77 -23.82 15.10
CA LEU A 48 -3.63 -23.31 14.04
C LEU A 48 -3.73 -24.37 12.95
N ALA A 49 -4.95 -24.74 12.56
CA ALA A 49 -5.21 -25.71 11.49
C ALA A 49 -5.82 -25.03 10.26
N VAL A 50 -5.38 -25.46 9.07
CA VAL A 50 -5.84 -24.97 7.76
C VAL A 50 -6.47 -26.11 6.98
N ARG A 51 -7.57 -25.81 6.26
CA ARG A 51 -8.19 -26.70 5.28
C ARG A 51 -8.50 -25.89 4.01
N GLY A 52 -7.92 -26.32 2.89
CA GLY A 52 -7.96 -25.55 1.65
C GLY A 52 -7.37 -24.16 1.86
N ASP A 53 -8.10 -23.14 1.50
CA ASP A 53 -7.67 -21.75 1.64
C ASP A 53 -8.16 -21.06 2.93
N ARG A 54 -8.71 -21.84 3.90
CA ARG A 54 -9.31 -21.26 5.12
C ARG A 54 -8.67 -21.77 6.40
N VAL A 55 -8.62 -20.89 7.40
CA VAL A 55 -8.40 -21.26 8.79
C VAL A 55 -9.56 -22.15 9.24
N ALA A 56 -9.25 -23.38 9.64
CA ALA A 56 -10.25 -24.36 10.06
C ALA A 56 -10.45 -24.39 11.58
N ALA A 57 -9.36 -24.26 12.35
CA ALA A 57 -9.39 -24.23 13.80
C ALA A 57 -8.22 -23.43 14.38
N VAL A 58 -8.43 -22.83 15.55
CA VAL A 58 -7.40 -22.15 16.36
C VAL A 58 -7.61 -22.55 17.82
N GLY A 59 -6.53 -22.93 18.50
CA GLY A 59 -6.56 -23.32 19.90
C GLY A 59 -5.73 -24.56 20.19
N PHE A 60 -6.06 -25.30 21.22
CA PHE A 60 -5.37 -26.54 21.57
C PHE A 60 -5.98 -27.72 20.79
N LEU A 61 -5.19 -28.35 19.90
CA LEU A 61 -5.65 -29.40 18.98
C LEU A 61 -4.91 -30.74 19.23
N PRO A 62 -5.04 -31.37 20.42
CA PRO A 62 -4.31 -32.59 20.74
C PRO A 62 -4.78 -33.73 19.84
N GLY A 63 -3.81 -34.48 19.28
CA GLY A 63 -4.11 -35.64 18.42
C GLY A 63 -4.67 -35.30 17.03
N ALA A 64 -4.87 -34.01 16.70
CA ALA A 64 -5.27 -33.61 15.36
C ALA A 64 -4.17 -33.96 14.34
N GLN A 65 -4.60 -34.49 13.18
CA GLN A 65 -3.74 -34.92 12.09
C GLN A 65 -3.92 -34.02 10.86
N ALA A 66 -2.82 -33.70 10.19
CA ALA A 66 -2.79 -32.97 8.95
C ALA A 66 -1.88 -33.64 7.94
N ARG A 67 -1.98 -33.23 6.66
CA ARG A 67 -1.02 -33.65 5.62
C ARG A 67 0.37 -33.14 5.92
N GLU A 68 0.47 -31.90 6.43
CA GLU A 68 1.71 -31.28 6.89
C GLU A 68 1.52 -30.75 8.31
N THR A 69 2.51 -30.96 9.18
CA THR A 69 2.54 -30.35 10.52
C THR A 69 3.89 -29.67 10.69
N LEU A 70 3.87 -28.38 10.99
CA LEU A 70 5.04 -27.59 11.25
C LEU A 70 5.11 -27.25 12.75
N ASP A 71 6.23 -27.57 13.38
CA ASP A 71 6.52 -27.09 14.73
C ASP A 71 6.94 -25.61 14.67
N VAL A 72 6.11 -24.76 15.26
CA VAL A 72 6.33 -23.32 15.34
C VAL A 72 6.47 -22.86 16.80
N SER A 73 6.94 -23.77 17.66
CA SER A 73 7.19 -23.50 19.08
C SER A 73 8.18 -22.35 19.23
N GLY A 74 7.82 -21.36 20.07
CA GLY A 74 8.63 -20.15 20.27
C GLY A 74 8.37 -19.02 19.25
N LEU A 75 7.76 -19.33 18.10
CA LEU A 75 7.45 -18.35 17.05
C LEU A 75 6.09 -17.69 17.28
N ILE A 76 5.92 -16.53 16.70
CA ILE A 76 4.62 -15.84 16.56
C ILE A 76 3.91 -16.35 15.32
N VAL A 77 2.63 -16.71 15.49
CA VAL A 77 1.70 -17.01 14.39
C VAL A 77 0.68 -15.87 14.36
N ALA A 78 0.69 -15.09 13.29
CA ALA A 78 -0.17 -13.93 13.11
C ALA A 78 -0.91 -14.00 11.77
N PRO A 79 -2.01 -13.22 11.56
CA PRO A 79 -2.56 -13.05 10.23
C PRO A 79 -1.51 -12.50 9.28
N GLY A 80 -1.59 -12.85 8.01
CA GLY A 80 -0.78 -12.24 6.96
C GLY A 80 -0.96 -10.72 6.95
N PHE A 81 0.14 -10.00 6.80
CA PHE A 81 0.12 -8.54 6.86
C PHE A 81 -0.53 -7.94 5.61
N ILE A 82 -1.23 -6.83 5.81
CA ILE A 82 -1.91 -6.05 4.78
C ILE A 82 -1.20 -4.72 4.65
N ASP A 83 -0.59 -4.50 3.49
CA ASP A 83 0.07 -3.25 3.12
C ASP A 83 -0.98 -2.25 2.62
N MET A 84 -1.24 -1.19 3.42
CA MET A 84 -2.28 -0.20 3.12
C MET A 84 -2.00 0.67 1.88
N LEU A 85 -0.74 0.67 1.42
CA LEU A 85 -0.31 1.33 0.18
C LEU A 85 0.91 0.59 -0.40
N GLY A 86 0.66 -0.30 -1.37
CA GLY A 86 1.65 -1.27 -1.87
C GLY A 86 2.36 -0.87 -3.16
N GLN A 87 1.73 -0.15 -4.07
CA GLN A 87 2.28 0.34 -5.36
C GLN A 87 2.71 -0.76 -6.35
N SER A 88 2.24 -2.03 -6.21
CA SER A 88 2.75 -3.15 -7.00
C SER A 88 1.92 -3.50 -8.24
N GLU A 89 0.87 -2.78 -8.59
CA GLU A 89 -0.08 -3.16 -9.64
C GLU A 89 0.56 -3.46 -11.00
N ASP A 90 1.58 -2.71 -11.40
CA ASP A 90 2.33 -2.93 -12.63
C ASP A 90 3.53 -3.86 -12.39
N TYR A 91 4.19 -3.73 -11.25
CA TYR A 91 5.41 -4.46 -10.91
C TYR A 91 5.18 -5.96 -10.71
N VAL A 92 4.04 -6.35 -10.16
CA VAL A 92 3.66 -7.76 -9.97
C VAL A 92 3.52 -8.51 -11.30
N LEU A 93 3.17 -7.81 -12.38
CA LEU A 93 3.06 -8.36 -13.73
C LEU A 93 4.44 -8.62 -14.38
N VAL A 94 5.49 -7.97 -13.87
CA VAL A 94 6.88 -8.14 -14.32
C VAL A 94 7.59 -9.19 -13.47
N ASP A 95 7.41 -9.13 -12.15
CA ASP A 95 7.97 -10.09 -11.19
C ASP A 95 6.92 -10.50 -10.15
N SER A 96 6.23 -11.59 -10.45
CA SER A 96 5.14 -12.13 -9.63
C SER A 96 5.59 -12.62 -8.25
N ARG A 97 6.90 -12.69 -8.00
CA ARG A 97 7.47 -13.06 -6.70
C ARG A 97 7.20 -12.00 -5.63
N VAL A 98 7.17 -10.72 -6.03
CA VAL A 98 7.09 -9.56 -5.12
C VAL A 98 7.89 -9.79 -3.83
N LEU A 99 9.14 -10.26 -3.99
CA LEU A 99 9.99 -10.81 -2.93
C LEU A 99 10.07 -9.88 -1.72
N SER A 100 10.26 -8.58 -1.95
CA SER A 100 10.40 -7.61 -0.87
C SER A 100 9.16 -7.49 0.01
N LYS A 101 7.98 -7.88 -0.49
CA LYS A 101 6.73 -7.92 0.28
C LYS A 101 6.63 -9.21 1.09
N VAL A 102 6.78 -10.34 0.44
CA VAL A 102 6.65 -11.67 1.07
C VAL A 102 7.66 -11.83 2.22
N THR A 103 8.90 -11.35 2.05
CA THR A 103 9.95 -11.43 3.09
C THR A 103 9.71 -10.51 4.29
N GLN A 104 8.64 -9.72 4.30
CA GLN A 104 8.15 -8.93 5.43
C GLN A 104 6.87 -9.48 6.04
N GLY A 105 6.39 -10.66 5.59
CA GLY A 105 5.13 -11.24 6.04
C GLY A 105 3.87 -10.64 5.39
N ILE A 106 4.02 -9.83 4.35
CA ILE A 106 2.90 -9.22 3.63
C ILE A 106 2.26 -10.28 2.72
N THR A 107 0.94 -10.42 2.82
CA THR A 107 0.13 -11.35 2.03
C THR A 107 -0.91 -10.64 1.16
N THR A 108 -1.15 -9.37 1.43
CA THR A 108 -2.12 -8.55 0.69
C THR A 108 -1.58 -7.13 0.54
N GLU A 109 -1.69 -6.58 -0.67
CA GLU A 109 -1.40 -5.18 -0.96
C GLU A 109 -2.67 -4.45 -1.38
N VAL A 110 -2.81 -3.23 -0.88
CA VAL A 110 -3.78 -2.24 -1.35
C VAL A 110 -3.04 -1.25 -2.24
N THR A 111 -3.55 -1.00 -3.44
CA THR A 111 -2.88 -0.20 -4.47
C THR A 111 -3.82 0.86 -5.07
N GLY A 112 -3.33 1.64 -6.02
CA GLY A 112 -4.14 2.61 -6.76
C GLY A 112 -4.05 4.02 -6.22
N GLU A 113 -2.87 4.52 -5.83
CA GLU A 113 -2.65 5.90 -5.37
C GLU A 113 -2.77 6.90 -6.52
N GLY A 114 -3.94 7.49 -6.68
CA GLY A 114 -4.22 8.50 -7.71
C GLY A 114 -4.21 7.96 -9.15
N GLY A 115 -3.22 7.14 -9.53
CA GLY A 115 -3.24 6.21 -10.64
C GLY A 115 -3.83 4.88 -10.22
N SER A 116 -4.28 4.05 -11.13
CA SER A 116 -4.81 2.71 -10.83
C SER A 116 -4.65 1.79 -12.03
N ALA A 117 -4.68 0.47 -11.79
CA ALA A 117 -4.56 -0.55 -12.83
C ALA A 117 -5.65 -0.44 -13.93
N ALA A 118 -6.78 0.19 -13.62
CA ALA A 118 -7.91 0.47 -14.51
C ALA A 118 -8.70 1.71 -14.01
N PRO A 119 -9.51 2.38 -14.86
CA PRO A 119 -9.71 2.12 -16.29
C PRO A 119 -8.52 2.58 -17.14
N LEU A 120 -8.29 1.91 -18.27
CA LEU A 120 -7.21 2.21 -19.20
C LEU A 120 -7.74 2.56 -20.60
N THR A 121 -7.01 3.45 -21.28
CA THR A 121 -7.05 3.65 -22.73
C THR A 121 -5.62 3.80 -23.22
N ASP A 122 -5.41 3.76 -24.52
CA ASP A 122 -4.07 3.92 -25.10
C ASP A 122 -3.40 5.26 -24.73
N ARG A 123 -4.20 6.24 -24.31
CA ARG A 123 -3.71 7.55 -23.85
C ARG A 123 -2.95 7.51 -22.52
N VAL A 124 -3.28 6.58 -21.63
CA VAL A 124 -2.68 6.51 -20.27
C VAL A 124 -1.72 5.36 -20.08
N ILE A 125 -1.68 4.42 -21.03
CA ILE A 125 -0.73 3.30 -20.97
C ILE A 125 0.69 3.82 -21.23
N ASP A 126 1.59 3.59 -20.28
CA ASP A 126 3.02 3.84 -20.51
C ASP A 126 3.62 2.74 -21.41
N THR A 127 3.49 2.92 -22.72
CA THR A 127 3.98 1.95 -23.72
C THR A 127 5.50 1.76 -23.68
N ALA A 128 6.26 2.77 -23.22
CA ALA A 128 7.71 2.66 -23.11
C ALA A 128 8.09 1.76 -21.91
N TRP A 129 7.40 1.91 -20.77
CA TRP A 129 7.56 1.04 -19.61
C TRP A 129 7.14 -0.39 -19.93
N ALA A 130 5.95 -0.56 -20.50
CA ALA A 130 5.42 -1.87 -20.88
C ALA A 130 6.37 -2.62 -21.83
N ARG A 131 6.92 -1.93 -22.83
CA ARG A 131 7.91 -2.50 -23.76
C ARG A 131 9.21 -2.86 -23.06
N LYS A 132 9.71 -1.99 -22.18
CA LYS A 132 10.97 -2.22 -21.44
C LYS A 132 10.92 -3.50 -20.61
N TYR A 133 9.78 -3.75 -19.98
CA TYR A 133 9.60 -4.89 -19.07
C TYR A 133 8.81 -6.06 -19.65
N GLY A 134 8.45 -6.01 -20.94
CA GLY A 134 7.77 -7.11 -21.64
C GLY A 134 6.32 -7.34 -21.20
N VAL A 135 5.66 -6.33 -20.64
CA VAL A 135 4.26 -6.44 -20.19
C VAL A 135 3.31 -6.18 -21.36
N THR A 136 2.39 -7.10 -21.60
CA THR A 136 1.28 -6.91 -22.54
C THR A 136 0.06 -6.40 -21.80
N VAL A 137 -0.37 -5.18 -22.09
CA VAL A 137 -1.57 -4.58 -21.50
C VAL A 137 -2.79 -4.94 -22.35
N ASP A 138 -3.43 -6.08 -22.04
CA ASP A 138 -4.59 -6.64 -22.76
C ASP A 138 -5.94 -6.34 -22.09
N TRP A 139 -5.94 -5.54 -21.02
CA TRP A 139 -7.14 -5.14 -20.28
C TRP A 139 -7.43 -3.64 -20.43
N ARG A 140 -8.68 -3.26 -20.14
CA ARG A 140 -9.12 -1.85 -20.12
C ARG A 140 -9.91 -1.50 -18.87
N ASP A 141 -10.39 -2.49 -18.16
CA ASP A 141 -11.20 -2.35 -16.96
C ASP A 141 -10.66 -3.25 -15.83
N LEU A 142 -11.26 -3.16 -14.65
CA LEU A 142 -10.77 -3.85 -13.45
C LEU A 142 -11.01 -5.36 -13.50
N ASP A 143 -12.09 -5.82 -14.15
CA ASP A 143 -12.31 -7.25 -14.34
C ASP A 143 -11.22 -7.87 -15.22
N GLY A 144 -10.87 -7.18 -16.31
CA GLY A 144 -9.78 -7.59 -17.20
C GLY A 144 -8.43 -7.60 -16.49
N PHE A 145 -8.14 -6.59 -15.67
CA PHE A 145 -6.91 -6.55 -14.88
C PHE A 145 -6.79 -7.73 -13.91
N PHE A 146 -7.83 -8.01 -13.13
CA PHE A 146 -7.80 -9.13 -12.18
C PHE A 146 -7.72 -10.48 -12.90
N ALA A 147 -8.41 -10.64 -14.04
CA ALA A 147 -8.27 -11.84 -14.85
C ALA A 147 -6.84 -12.00 -15.42
N HIS A 148 -6.18 -10.89 -15.79
CA HIS A 148 -4.77 -10.91 -16.20
C HIS A 148 -3.86 -11.30 -15.03
N LEU A 149 -4.02 -10.67 -13.87
CA LEU A 149 -3.25 -10.96 -12.65
C LEU A 149 -3.36 -12.44 -12.26
N GLU A 150 -4.56 -13.01 -12.27
CA GLU A 150 -4.78 -14.42 -11.93
C GLU A 150 -4.12 -15.38 -12.93
N ARG A 151 -4.09 -15.04 -14.23
CA ARG A 151 -3.36 -15.84 -15.24
C ARG A 151 -1.84 -15.72 -15.08
N ALA A 152 -1.34 -14.54 -14.78
CA ALA A 152 0.09 -14.29 -14.57
C ALA A 152 0.60 -14.90 -13.25
N GLY A 153 -0.28 -15.01 -12.26
CA GLY A 153 0.04 -15.40 -10.89
C GLY A 153 0.67 -14.26 -10.07
N SER A 154 0.50 -14.32 -8.76
CA SER A 154 1.11 -13.41 -7.80
C SER A 154 1.39 -14.12 -6.49
N ALA A 155 2.49 -13.78 -5.83
CA ALA A 155 2.77 -14.33 -4.49
C ALA A 155 1.90 -13.68 -3.40
N VAL A 156 1.25 -12.54 -3.65
CA VAL A 156 0.37 -11.84 -2.70
C VAL A 156 -0.97 -11.51 -3.34
N ASN A 157 -1.99 -11.31 -2.50
CA ASN A 157 -3.27 -10.78 -2.95
C ASN A 157 -3.16 -9.29 -3.28
N LEU A 158 -3.95 -8.81 -4.22
CA LEU A 158 -3.99 -7.41 -4.64
C LEU A 158 -5.42 -6.87 -4.61
N ALA A 159 -5.61 -5.74 -3.92
CA ALA A 159 -6.83 -4.94 -3.97
C ALA A 159 -6.47 -3.53 -4.47
N THR A 160 -7.38 -2.84 -5.16
CA THR A 160 -7.07 -1.54 -5.74
C THR A 160 -8.21 -0.54 -5.60
N PHE A 161 -7.85 0.73 -5.50
CA PHE A 161 -8.76 1.87 -5.66
C PHE A 161 -8.92 2.24 -7.13
N VAL A 162 -9.91 3.07 -7.45
CA VAL A 162 -9.97 3.80 -8.71
C VAL A 162 -9.36 5.19 -8.52
N GLY A 163 -8.35 5.52 -9.32
CA GLY A 163 -7.56 6.74 -9.18
C GLY A 163 -8.19 7.96 -9.83
N ALA A 164 -8.52 9.00 -9.06
CA ALA A 164 -9.06 10.26 -9.58
C ALA A 164 -8.10 10.96 -10.56
N THR A 165 -6.78 10.88 -10.30
CA THR A 165 -5.75 11.41 -11.21
C THR A 165 -5.83 10.74 -12.59
N GLN A 166 -6.01 9.42 -12.60
CA GLN A 166 -6.14 8.66 -13.84
C GLN A 166 -7.42 8.99 -14.58
N LEU A 167 -8.57 9.05 -13.86
CA LEU A 167 -9.85 9.44 -14.46
C LEU A 167 -9.75 10.83 -15.10
N ARG A 168 -9.13 11.77 -14.40
CA ARG A 168 -8.91 13.11 -14.92
C ARG A 168 -8.05 13.12 -16.16
N ARG A 169 -6.92 12.38 -16.17
CA ARG A 169 -6.05 12.24 -17.33
C ARG A 169 -6.76 11.61 -18.54
N LEU A 170 -7.65 10.63 -18.30
CA LEU A 170 -8.45 10.00 -19.34
C LEU A 170 -9.44 10.96 -20.00
N VAL A 171 -10.09 11.80 -19.20
CA VAL A 171 -11.27 12.57 -19.64
C VAL A 171 -10.93 14.02 -19.93
N VAL A 172 -10.22 14.71 -19.04
CA VAL A 172 -9.84 16.13 -19.13
C VAL A 172 -8.47 16.29 -19.82
N GLY A 173 -7.53 15.38 -19.52
CA GLY A 173 -6.15 15.50 -19.92
C GLY A 173 -5.27 16.06 -18.81
N ASP A 174 -4.09 16.55 -19.20
CA ASP A 174 -3.10 17.12 -18.29
C ASP A 174 -3.16 18.66 -18.20
N ASP A 175 -4.28 19.27 -18.62
CA ASP A 175 -4.47 20.71 -18.64
C ASP A 175 -4.79 21.28 -17.24
N ASP A 176 -4.25 22.49 -16.97
CA ASP A 176 -4.56 23.24 -15.73
C ASP A 176 -5.91 24.00 -15.88
N ARG A 177 -7.01 23.26 -15.79
CA ARG A 177 -8.38 23.80 -15.84
C ARG A 177 -9.35 22.89 -15.08
N PRO A 178 -10.49 23.38 -14.62
CA PRO A 178 -11.57 22.52 -14.13
C PRO A 178 -12.12 21.58 -15.21
N ALA A 179 -12.73 20.46 -14.80
CA ALA A 179 -13.53 19.62 -15.69
C ALA A 179 -14.83 20.36 -16.10
N THR A 180 -15.29 20.16 -17.34
CA THR A 180 -16.64 20.58 -17.74
C THR A 180 -17.71 19.69 -17.07
N PRO A 181 -18.99 20.10 -17.03
CA PRO A 181 -20.06 19.25 -16.52
C PRO A 181 -20.13 17.89 -17.22
N GLU A 182 -19.92 17.84 -18.54
CA GLU A 182 -19.93 16.61 -19.34
C GLU A 182 -18.71 15.72 -19.02
N GLU A 183 -17.54 16.31 -18.83
CA GLU A 183 -16.33 15.62 -18.41
C GLU A 183 -16.50 15.04 -17.00
N LEU A 184 -17.06 15.80 -16.07
CA LEU A 184 -17.36 15.34 -14.72
C LEU A 184 -18.36 14.17 -14.72
N ALA A 185 -19.43 14.27 -15.55
CA ALA A 185 -20.38 13.18 -15.71
C ALA A 185 -19.73 11.89 -16.26
N ARG A 186 -18.77 12.01 -17.20
CA ARG A 186 -18.01 10.88 -17.70
C ARG A 186 -17.11 10.27 -16.61
N MET A 187 -16.41 11.10 -15.83
CA MET A 187 -15.58 10.61 -14.73
C MET A 187 -16.40 9.89 -13.67
N THR A 188 -17.57 10.43 -13.28
CA THR A 188 -18.48 9.78 -12.31
C THR A 188 -18.99 8.43 -12.82
N ALA A 189 -19.31 8.30 -14.11
CA ALA A 189 -19.71 7.02 -14.73
C ALA A 189 -18.56 5.99 -14.71
N LEU A 190 -17.32 6.43 -14.91
CA LEU A 190 -16.16 5.53 -14.79
C LEU A 190 -15.95 5.05 -13.35
N VAL A 191 -16.11 5.94 -12.33
CA VAL A 191 -16.08 5.51 -10.92
C VAL A 191 -17.15 4.45 -10.67
N ASP A 192 -18.39 4.70 -11.10
CA ASP A 192 -19.49 3.75 -10.92
C ASP A 192 -19.16 2.37 -11.50
N THR A 193 -18.65 2.34 -12.73
CA THR A 193 -18.22 1.12 -13.40
C THR A 193 -17.12 0.39 -12.62
N MET A 194 -16.07 1.09 -12.17
CA MET A 194 -14.97 0.48 -11.42
C MET A 194 -15.43 -0.04 -10.06
N MET A 195 -16.35 0.66 -9.39
CA MET A 195 -16.91 0.22 -8.11
C MET A 195 -17.68 -1.10 -8.23
N VAL A 196 -18.54 -1.25 -9.26
CA VAL A 196 -19.25 -2.52 -9.48
C VAL A 196 -18.32 -3.64 -9.95
N GLN A 197 -17.14 -3.32 -10.46
CA GLN A 197 -16.07 -4.28 -10.77
C GLN A 197 -15.16 -4.58 -9.56
N GLY A 198 -15.38 -3.95 -8.41
CA GLY A 198 -14.75 -4.28 -7.15
C GLY A 198 -13.59 -3.39 -6.74
N ALA A 199 -13.53 -2.13 -7.19
CA ALA A 199 -12.65 -1.14 -6.59
C ALA A 199 -13.00 -0.93 -5.11
N LEU A 200 -11.99 -0.64 -4.27
CA LEU A 200 -12.16 -0.38 -2.83
C LEU A 200 -12.84 0.97 -2.54
N GLY A 201 -12.75 1.88 -3.48
CA GLY A 201 -13.21 3.24 -3.36
C GLY A 201 -12.51 4.16 -4.36
N LEU A 202 -12.56 5.46 -4.10
CA LEU A 202 -11.88 6.50 -4.86
C LEU A 202 -10.54 6.85 -4.20
N SER A 203 -9.50 7.07 -5.00
CA SER A 203 -8.22 7.59 -4.50
C SER A 203 -7.80 8.89 -5.18
N SER A 204 -6.89 9.64 -4.55
CA SER A 204 -6.27 10.81 -5.17
C SER A 204 -4.83 11.02 -4.70
N SER A 205 -4.02 11.68 -5.56
CA SER A 205 -2.66 12.14 -5.25
C SER A 205 -2.53 13.61 -5.64
N LEU A 206 -2.92 14.50 -4.71
CA LEU A 206 -3.23 15.89 -5.02
C LEU A 206 -2.03 16.83 -5.15
N ILE A 207 -0.81 16.34 -4.93
CA ILE A 207 0.42 17.12 -5.19
C ILE A 207 0.90 16.99 -6.65
N TYR A 208 0.43 15.97 -7.38
CA TYR A 208 0.88 15.67 -8.75
C TYR A 208 -0.09 16.18 -9.81
N ALA A 209 0.44 16.60 -10.97
CA ALA A 209 -0.37 16.90 -12.16
C ALA A 209 -0.90 15.60 -12.79
N PRO A 210 -2.15 15.57 -13.28
CA PRO A 210 -3.12 16.66 -13.34
C PRO A 210 -4.03 16.80 -12.10
N ALA A 211 -3.92 15.93 -11.07
CA ALA A 211 -4.81 15.98 -9.90
C ALA A 211 -4.70 17.29 -9.10
N ILE A 212 -3.51 17.90 -9.11
CA ILE A 212 -3.29 19.20 -8.45
C ILE A 212 -4.19 20.31 -9.00
N TYR A 213 -4.70 20.17 -10.22
CA TYR A 213 -5.60 21.13 -10.89
C TYR A 213 -7.07 20.86 -10.57
N ALA A 214 -7.41 19.71 -9.99
CA ALA A 214 -8.78 19.36 -9.63
C ALA A 214 -9.29 20.27 -8.50
N PRO A 215 -10.46 20.93 -8.65
CA PRO A 215 -11.12 21.59 -7.53
C PRO A 215 -11.70 20.57 -6.56
N THR A 216 -11.89 20.96 -5.31
CA THR A 216 -12.44 20.07 -4.26
C THR A 216 -13.83 19.53 -4.63
N GLU A 217 -14.64 20.33 -5.33
CA GLU A 217 -15.98 19.95 -5.81
C GLU A 217 -15.97 18.77 -6.77
N GLU A 218 -14.95 18.68 -7.62
CA GLU A 218 -14.72 17.53 -8.51
C GLU A 218 -14.50 16.26 -7.70
N LEU A 219 -13.63 16.32 -6.68
CA LEU A 219 -13.36 15.19 -5.79
C LEU A 219 -14.58 14.76 -4.99
N ILE A 220 -15.37 15.71 -4.47
CA ILE A 220 -16.63 15.45 -3.76
C ILE A 220 -17.63 14.72 -4.67
N ALA A 221 -17.77 15.16 -5.92
CA ALA A 221 -18.68 14.52 -6.87
C ALA A 221 -18.28 13.05 -7.16
N LEU A 222 -16.99 12.79 -7.36
CA LEU A 222 -16.46 11.42 -7.56
C LEU A 222 -16.59 10.57 -6.29
N ALA A 223 -16.28 11.13 -5.12
CA ALA A 223 -16.36 10.43 -3.83
C ALA A 223 -17.81 10.03 -3.48
N ARG A 224 -18.80 10.84 -3.80
CA ARG A 224 -20.23 10.49 -3.65
C ARG A 224 -20.61 9.24 -4.44
N VAL A 225 -20.00 9.02 -5.61
CA VAL A 225 -20.24 7.79 -6.38
C VAL A 225 -19.64 6.60 -5.64
N ALA A 226 -18.36 6.67 -5.22
CA ALA A 226 -17.71 5.60 -4.46
C ALA A 226 -18.50 5.25 -3.18
N ARG A 227 -19.01 6.27 -2.46
CA ARG A 227 -19.83 6.10 -1.25
C ARG A 227 -21.12 5.29 -1.48
N ARG A 228 -21.82 5.50 -2.62
CA ARG A 228 -23.02 4.72 -2.96
C ARG A 228 -22.77 3.22 -3.04
N HIS A 229 -21.55 2.81 -3.36
CA HIS A 229 -21.11 1.43 -3.43
C HIS A 229 -20.44 0.92 -2.15
N GLY A 230 -20.47 1.69 -1.05
CA GLY A 230 -19.83 1.33 0.21
C GLY A 230 -18.32 1.50 0.22
N GLY A 231 -17.73 2.15 -0.79
CA GLY A 231 -16.30 2.44 -0.86
C GLY A 231 -15.88 3.59 0.05
N ILE A 232 -14.56 3.77 0.19
CA ILE A 232 -13.95 4.86 0.94
C ILE A 232 -13.19 5.82 0.01
N TYR A 233 -12.77 6.97 0.54
CA TYR A 233 -11.87 7.90 -0.14
C TYR A 233 -10.48 7.82 0.49
N ALA A 234 -9.45 7.51 -0.30
CA ALA A 234 -8.07 7.46 0.14
C ALA A 234 -7.26 8.58 -0.54
N THR A 235 -6.37 9.26 0.19
CA THR A 235 -5.71 10.44 -0.36
C THR A 235 -4.27 10.63 0.08
N HIS A 236 -3.39 10.82 -0.91
CA HIS A 236 -2.22 11.65 -0.76
C HIS A 236 -2.70 13.11 -0.79
N MET A 237 -2.68 13.77 0.34
CA MET A 237 -3.26 15.11 0.51
C MET A 237 -2.58 16.15 -0.40
N ARG A 238 -3.26 17.26 -0.64
CA ARG A 238 -2.77 18.35 -1.51
C ARG A 238 -1.50 19.03 -1.00
N ASN A 239 -1.22 18.91 0.29
CA ASN A 239 0.00 19.43 0.92
C ASN A 239 0.26 18.67 2.24
N GLU A 240 1.48 18.19 2.41
CA GLU A 240 1.92 17.49 3.61
C GLU A 240 2.98 18.32 4.39
N GLY A 241 3.25 19.54 3.93
CA GLY A 241 4.22 20.47 4.49
C GLY A 241 3.59 21.68 5.18
N SER A 242 4.00 22.88 4.78
CA SER A 242 3.61 24.14 5.45
C SER A 242 2.11 24.45 5.40
N ARG A 243 1.36 23.89 4.44
CA ARG A 243 -0.09 24.06 4.30
C ARG A 243 -0.89 22.78 4.64
N ILE A 244 -0.34 21.92 5.48
CA ILE A 244 -0.98 20.66 5.89
C ILE A 244 -2.35 20.89 6.55
N ASP A 245 -2.53 22.00 7.29
CA ASP A 245 -3.82 22.33 7.91
C ASP A 245 -4.91 22.56 6.87
N ALA A 246 -4.61 23.29 5.79
CA ALA A 246 -5.57 23.50 4.70
C ALA A 246 -5.87 22.19 3.92
N ALA A 247 -4.88 21.31 3.78
CA ALA A 247 -5.07 20.00 3.16
C ALA A 247 -5.95 19.07 4.03
N LEU A 248 -5.82 19.14 5.35
CA LEU A 248 -6.72 18.45 6.29
C LEU A 248 -8.15 19.02 6.20
N ASP A 249 -8.31 20.35 6.12
CA ASP A 249 -9.62 20.98 5.97
C ASP A 249 -10.32 20.55 4.67
N GLU A 250 -9.58 20.47 3.55
CA GLU A 250 -10.08 19.91 2.28
C GLU A 250 -10.50 18.45 2.44
N THR A 251 -9.66 17.63 3.07
CA THR A 251 -9.93 16.21 3.32
C THR A 251 -11.19 16.01 4.16
N PHE A 252 -11.34 16.77 5.25
CA PHE A 252 -12.52 16.72 6.10
C PHE A 252 -13.78 17.28 5.42
N ARG A 253 -13.62 18.25 4.54
CA ARG A 253 -14.71 18.77 3.70
C ARG A 253 -15.23 17.68 2.75
N ILE A 254 -14.32 16.98 2.05
CA ILE A 254 -14.68 15.84 1.18
C ILE A 254 -15.41 14.76 1.98
N ALA A 255 -14.89 14.38 3.16
CA ALA A 255 -15.52 13.40 4.02
C ALA A 255 -16.97 13.77 4.38
N ARG A 256 -17.20 15.02 4.82
CA ARG A 256 -18.53 15.50 5.22
C ARG A 256 -19.49 15.62 4.06
N GLU A 257 -19.06 16.27 2.96
CA GLU A 257 -19.96 16.57 1.84
C GLU A 257 -20.28 15.36 0.97
N ALA A 258 -19.38 14.37 0.92
CA ALA A 258 -19.63 13.10 0.24
C ALA A 258 -20.16 12.00 1.17
N ASP A 259 -20.28 12.26 2.48
CA ASP A 259 -20.64 11.26 3.53
C ASP A 259 -19.80 9.98 3.42
N ILE A 260 -18.49 10.14 3.26
CA ILE A 260 -17.56 9.04 2.95
C ILE A 260 -16.47 8.91 4.02
N ALA A 261 -16.13 7.67 4.36
CA ALA A 261 -14.97 7.37 5.20
C ALA A 261 -13.67 7.71 4.47
N VAL A 262 -12.65 8.23 5.18
CA VAL A 262 -11.39 8.70 4.59
C VAL A 262 -10.18 7.98 5.16
N GLU A 263 -9.27 7.58 4.29
CA GLU A 263 -7.90 7.15 4.63
C GLU A 263 -6.90 8.22 4.17
N ILE A 264 -6.09 8.73 5.08
CA ILE A 264 -4.96 9.62 4.74
C ILE A 264 -3.73 8.74 4.57
N TRP A 265 -3.27 8.57 3.33
CA TRP A 265 -2.11 7.76 3.04
C TRP A 265 -0.81 8.38 3.55
N HIS A 266 0.11 7.51 3.99
CA HIS A 266 1.49 7.83 4.40
C HIS A 266 1.60 9.15 5.17
N LEU A 267 0.73 9.34 6.17
CA LEU A 267 0.61 10.56 6.97
C LEU A 267 1.98 11.04 7.45
N LYS A 268 2.42 12.20 6.97
CA LYS A 268 3.71 12.80 7.34
C LYS A 268 3.61 14.31 7.46
N VAL A 269 4.56 14.89 8.16
CA VAL A 269 4.84 16.32 8.13
C VAL A 269 6.14 16.50 7.36
N SER A 270 6.02 16.95 6.11
CA SER A 270 7.10 17.09 5.16
C SER A 270 7.78 18.48 5.29
N GLY A 271 9.11 18.47 5.12
CA GLY A 271 9.93 19.69 5.13
C GLY A 271 10.49 20.05 6.50
N ARG A 272 11.81 20.31 6.54
CA ARG A 272 12.56 20.55 7.78
C ARG A 272 11.98 21.68 8.64
N GLN A 273 11.43 22.71 8.01
CA GLN A 273 10.78 23.84 8.68
C GLN A 273 9.48 23.50 9.40
N ASN A 274 8.92 22.31 9.12
CA ASN A 274 7.65 21.85 9.67
C ASN A 274 7.82 20.77 10.75
N TRP A 275 9.02 20.29 11.01
CA TRP A 275 9.30 19.24 11.99
C TRP A 275 8.76 19.61 13.38
N GLY A 276 8.23 18.60 14.10
CA GLY A 276 7.61 18.76 15.41
C GLY A 276 6.11 19.10 15.35
N ARG A 277 5.49 19.17 14.17
CA ARG A 277 4.07 19.48 14.03
C ARG A 277 3.14 18.25 14.04
N MET A 278 3.67 17.02 14.03
CA MET A 278 2.84 15.82 14.03
C MET A 278 1.85 15.75 15.20
N PRO A 279 2.19 16.13 16.45
CA PRO A 279 1.20 16.18 17.54
C PRO A 279 0.00 17.09 17.22
N HIS A 280 0.24 18.25 16.59
CA HIS A 280 -0.83 19.15 16.16
C HIS A 280 -1.70 18.53 15.06
N VAL A 281 -1.09 17.89 14.06
CA VAL A 281 -1.78 17.20 12.97
C VAL A 281 -2.69 16.10 13.51
N LEU A 282 -2.19 15.26 14.40
CA LEU A 282 -2.98 14.20 15.03
C LEU A 282 -4.12 14.74 15.87
N ALA A 283 -3.89 15.81 16.64
CA ALA A 283 -4.95 16.45 17.43
C ALA A 283 -6.08 17.00 16.55
N ARG A 284 -5.77 17.52 15.35
CA ARG A 284 -6.78 17.95 14.36
C ARG A 284 -7.57 16.76 13.81
N ILE A 285 -6.90 15.66 13.48
CA ILE A 285 -7.57 14.43 13.02
C ILE A 285 -8.45 13.85 14.14
N ASP A 286 -7.97 13.78 15.38
CA ASP A 286 -8.74 13.31 16.53
C ASP A 286 -9.97 14.20 16.80
N SER A 287 -9.85 15.53 16.63
CA SER A 287 -11.00 16.45 16.73
C SER A 287 -12.03 16.18 15.64
N ALA A 288 -11.60 15.90 14.41
CA ALA A 288 -12.48 15.53 13.30
C ALA A 288 -13.19 14.19 13.57
N ARG A 289 -12.46 13.21 14.12
CA ARG A 289 -13.02 11.91 14.55
C ARG A 289 -14.05 12.08 15.66
N ALA A 290 -13.75 12.89 16.66
CA ALA A 290 -14.68 13.22 17.74
C ALA A 290 -15.95 13.94 17.25
N ALA A 291 -15.83 14.69 16.15
CA ALA A 291 -16.96 15.33 15.47
C ALA A 291 -17.73 14.38 14.52
N GLY A 292 -17.40 13.07 14.50
CA GLY A 292 -18.11 12.04 13.74
C GLY A 292 -17.59 11.81 12.31
N ILE A 293 -16.45 12.40 11.91
CA ILE A 293 -15.81 12.09 10.64
C ILE A 293 -15.06 10.77 10.78
N ASP A 294 -15.40 9.78 9.94
CA ASP A 294 -14.68 8.51 9.89
C ASP A 294 -13.38 8.68 9.09
N VAL A 295 -12.29 9.03 9.79
CA VAL A 295 -10.96 9.23 9.21
C VAL A 295 -9.91 8.41 9.96
N THR A 296 -9.05 7.73 9.18
CA THR A 296 -7.84 7.03 9.63
C THR A 296 -6.67 7.40 8.73
N ALA A 297 -5.49 6.90 9.06
CA ALA A 297 -4.29 7.11 8.27
C ALA A 297 -3.38 5.88 8.33
N ASP A 298 -2.37 5.86 7.47
CA ASP A 298 -1.27 4.91 7.52
C ASP A 298 0.09 5.62 7.45
N GLN A 299 1.18 4.91 7.73
CA GLN A 299 2.53 5.45 7.80
C GLN A 299 3.57 4.37 7.56
N TYR A 300 4.59 4.67 6.72
CA TYR A 300 5.80 3.85 6.65
C TYR A 300 6.85 4.30 7.70
N PRO A 301 7.67 3.37 8.24
CA PRO A 301 8.57 3.67 9.36
C PRO A 301 9.96 4.18 8.94
N TYR A 302 10.02 5.19 8.06
CA TYR A 302 11.25 5.81 7.56
C TYR A 302 11.13 7.33 7.47
N ILE A 303 12.27 8.03 7.57
CA ILE A 303 12.36 9.50 7.63
C ILE A 303 12.57 10.17 6.27
N ALA A 304 12.39 9.43 5.20
CA ALA A 304 12.48 9.95 3.83
C ALA A 304 11.29 9.46 3.02
N SER A 305 10.84 10.24 2.05
CA SER A 305 9.87 9.86 1.05
C SER A 305 10.56 9.50 -0.28
N ALA A 306 9.82 8.87 -1.20
CA ALA A 306 10.31 8.58 -2.54
C ALA A 306 9.22 8.86 -3.58
N THR A 307 9.60 9.58 -4.63
CA THR A 307 8.76 9.85 -5.80
C THR A 307 9.65 10.21 -6.99
N SER A 308 9.09 10.76 -8.08
CA SER A 308 9.87 11.21 -9.23
C SER A 308 10.69 12.48 -8.93
N LEU A 309 11.82 12.64 -9.64
CA LEU A 309 12.66 13.85 -9.52
C LEU A 309 11.94 15.11 -10.00
N ASP A 310 11.00 14.98 -10.95
CA ASP A 310 10.21 16.09 -11.45
C ASP A 310 9.18 16.65 -10.44
N ALA A 311 8.96 15.96 -9.30
CA ALA A 311 8.22 16.52 -8.16
C ALA A 311 8.89 17.77 -7.55
N THR A 312 10.16 18.04 -7.89
CA THR A 312 10.84 19.31 -7.55
C THR A 312 10.39 20.48 -8.42
N ILE A 313 9.75 20.21 -9.57
CA ILE A 313 9.32 21.21 -10.53
C ILE A 313 7.96 21.78 -10.14
N PRO A 314 7.73 23.10 -10.21
CA PRO A 314 6.48 23.71 -9.81
C PRO A 314 5.30 23.22 -10.67
N ALA A 315 4.13 23.10 -10.04
CA ALA A 315 2.92 22.53 -10.64
C ALA A 315 2.54 23.12 -12.01
N TRP A 316 2.66 24.44 -12.18
CA TRP A 316 2.31 25.11 -13.43
C TRP A 316 3.15 24.65 -14.63
N ALA A 317 4.38 24.19 -14.37
CA ALA A 317 5.28 23.73 -15.42
C ALA A 317 4.92 22.33 -15.97
N HIS A 318 4.08 21.58 -15.26
CA HIS A 318 3.55 20.28 -15.69
C HIS A 318 2.28 20.39 -16.56
N ALA A 319 1.65 21.57 -16.67
CA ALA A 319 0.45 21.75 -17.47
C ALA A 319 0.66 21.33 -18.94
N GLY A 320 -0.22 20.48 -19.45
CA GLY A 320 -0.10 19.84 -20.76
C GLY A 320 0.76 18.58 -20.77
N GLY A 321 1.12 18.06 -19.60
CA GLY A 321 1.79 16.76 -19.44
C GLY A 321 3.31 16.76 -19.65
N ARG A 322 3.88 15.55 -19.70
CA ARG A 322 5.33 15.31 -19.76
C ARG A 322 6.02 16.01 -20.93
N ASP A 323 5.48 15.89 -22.12
CA ASP A 323 6.10 16.50 -23.31
C ASP A 323 6.16 18.02 -23.22
N SER A 324 5.12 18.64 -22.65
CA SER A 324 5.06 20.08 -22.38
C SER A 324 6.09 20.50 -21.33
N LEU A 325 6.28 19.70 -20.28
CA LEU A 325 7.33 19.92 -19.28
C LEU A 325 8.72 19.88 -19.94
N LEU A 326 9.02 18.83 -20.70
CA LEU A 326 10.31 18.69 -21.40
C LEU A 326 10.57 19.83 -22.37
N ALA A 327 9.54 20.26 -23.14
CA ALA A 327 9.63 21.42 -24.02
C ALA A 327 9.91 22.73 -23.26
N ARG A 328 9.37 22.90 -22.04
CA ARG A 328 9.68 24.06 -21.17
C ARG A 328 11.12 23.98 -20.66
N LEU A 329 11.54 22.82 -20.18
CA LEU A 329 12.92 22.60 -19.71
C LEU A 329 13.98 22.77 -20.79
N ALA A 330 13.65 22.62 -22.06
CA ALA A 330 14.55 22.86 -23.19
C ALA A 330 14.75 24.37 -23.49
N ARG A 331 13.88 25.27 -22.96
CA ARG A 331 13.91 26.71 -23.27
C ARG A 331 14.53 27.53 -22.15
N PRO A 332 15.59 28.35 -22.39
CA PRO A 332 16.29 29.11 -21.34
C PRO A 332 15.38 30.04 -20.53
N ALA A 333 14.42 30.71 -21.18
CA ALA A 333 13.50 31.61 -20.47
C ALA A 333 12.57 30.86 -19.51
N ALA A 334 12.07 29.68 -19.93
CA ALA A 334 11.23 28.86 -19.06
C ALA A 334 12.02 28.25 -17.92
N ARG A 335 13.28 27.81 -18.14
CA ARG A 335 14.18 27.35 -17.04
C ARG A 335 14.35 28.41 -15.97
N ARG A 336 14.56 29.67 -16.36
CA ARG A 336 14.69 30.78 -15.37
C ARG A 336 13.44 30.91 -14.52
N ALA A 337 12.25 30.93 -15.15
CA ALA A 337 10.99 31.04 -14.42
C ALA A 337 10.73 29.83 -13.50
N ILE A 338 11.05 28.61 -13.95
CA ILE A 338 10.95 27.39 -13.14
C ILE A 338 11.91 27.46 -11.95
N ARG A 339 13.18 27.83 -12.18
CA ARG A 339 14.20 28.02 -11.14
C ARG A 339 13.75 29.02 -10.08
N ASP A 340 13.27 30.21 -10.50
CA ASP A 340 12.78 31.24 -9.57
C ASP A 340 11.63 30.72 -8.71
N SER A 341 10.71 29.94 -9.30
CA SER A 341 9.62 29.28 -8.56
C SER A 341 10.12 28.20 -7.60
N MET A 342 11.12 27.41 -7.97
CA MET A 342 11.73 26.38 -7.09
C MET A 342 12.42 27.00 -5.86
N LEU A 343 12.87 28.24 -5.94
CA LEU A 343 13.51 28.94 -4.84
C LEU A 343 12.53 29.67 -3.91
N GLN A 344 11.25 29.72 -4.28
CA GLN A 344 10.19 30.37 -3.50
C GLN A 344 9.27 29.33 -2.84
N GLU A 345 8.39 29.77 -1.93
CA GLU A 345 7.33 28.91 -1.45
C GLU A 345 6.34 28.55 -2.57
N ALA A 346 5.86 27.27 -2.56
CA ALA A 346 4.91 26.84 -3.55
C ALA A 346 3.56 27.55 -3.36
N THR A 347 3.01 28.12 -4.41
CA THR A 347 1.65 28.69 -4.41
C THR A 347 0.58 27.61 -4.52
N ARG A 348 0.94 26.46 -5.10
CA ARG A 348 0.08 25.28 -5.26
C ARG A 348 0.92 24.00 -5.05
N GLY A 349 0.41 23.00 -4.32
CA GLY A 349 1.15 21.78 -3.98
C GLY A 349 2.29 22.03 -2.99
N GLU A 350 3.37 21.29 -3.15
CA GLU A 350 4.58 21.36 -2.31
C GLU A 350 5.80 21.86 -3.09
N ASN A 351 6.77 22.39 -2.38
CA ASN A 351 8.09 22.62 -2.93
C ASN A 351 9.08 21.62 -2.35
N MET A 352 9.18 20.46 -3.01
CA MET A 352 10.04 19.35 -2.58
C MET A 352 11.51 19.76 -2.48
N TYR A 353 12.01 20.59 -3.40
CA TYR A 353 13.39 21.06 -3.39
C TYR A 353 13.73 21.85 -2.12
N ARG A 354 12.88 22.80 -1.75
CA ARG A 354 13.06 23.59 -0.50
C ARG A 354 12.80 22.75 0.75
N GLY A 355 11.78 21.92 0.73
CA GLY A 355 11.38 21.07 1.86
C GLY A 355 12.53 20.20 2.40
N VAL A 356 13.37 19.69 1.52
CA VAL A 356 14.54 18.87 1.90
C VAL A 356 15.81 19.71 2.15
N GLY A 357 15.75 21.04 2.01
CA GLY A 357 16.91 21.92 2.18
C GLY A 357 17.84 21.96 0.96
N GLY A 358 17.30 21.75 -0.24
CA GLY A 358 18.02 21.81 -1.51
C GLY A 358 18.57 20.46 -1.99
N ALA A 359 19.50 20.51 -2.92
CA ALA A 359 19.98 19.32 -3.67
C ALA A 359 20.63 18.23 -2.79
N ASP A 360 21.27 18.57 -1.68
CA ASP A 360 21.88 17.59 -0.77
C ASP A 360 20.83 16.74 -0.02
N GLY A 361 19.57 17.19 0.02
CA GLY A 361 18.44 16.46 0.58
C GLY A 361 17.79 15.48 -0.41
N ILE A 362 18.28 15.38 -1.66
CA ILE A 362 17.72 14.53 -2.73
C ILE A 362 18.74 13.48 -3.12
N LEU A 363 18.32 12.19 -3.18
CA LEU A 363 19.14 11.06 -3.64
C LEU A 363 18.46 10.44 -4.87
N ILE A 364 19.22 10.17 -5.93
CA ILE A 364 18.72 9.52 -7.13
C ILE A 364 18.51 8.02 -6.86
N ALA A 365 17.27 7.55 -6.99
CA ALA A 365 16.88 6.16 -6.74
C ALA A 365 16.91 5.30 -7.99
N SER A 366 16.44 5.83 -9.12
CA SER A 366 16.38 5.09 -10.38
C SER A 366 16.53 6.02 -11.57
N ALA A 367 17.08 5.50 -12.66
CA ALA A 367 17.09 6.13 -13.97
C ALA A 367 16.47 5.17 -14.99
N PHE A 368 15.59 5.70 -15.84
CA PHE A 368 14.96 4.92 -16.90
C PHE A 368 15.93 4.67 -18.06
N THR A 369 16.75 5.67 -18.37
CA THR A 369 17.77 5.64 -19.41
C THR A 369 19.05 4.98 -18.88
N ASP A 370 19.51 3.91 -19.53
CA ASP A 370 20.63 3.09 -19.05
C ASP A 370 21.93 3.89 -18.85
N SER A 371 22.21 4.87 -19.74
CA SER A 371 23.40 5.73 -19.63
C SER A 371 23.40 6.65 -18.41
N LEU A 372 22.30 6.77 -17.68
CA LEU A 372 22.18 7.58 -16.46
C LEU A 372 22.20 6.74 -15.18
N ARG A 373 22.22 5.40 -15.26
CA ARG A 373 22.21 4.51 -14.09
C ARG A 373 23.36 4.75 -13.11
N TYR A 374 24.48 5.28 -13.60
CA TYR A 374 25.63 5.65 -12.74
C TYR A 374 25.30 6.73 -11.70
N LEU A 375 24.20 7.49 -11.89
CA LEU A 375 23.75 8.50 -10.94
C LEU A 375 23.02 7.90 -9.73
N GLN A 376 22.54 6.66 -9.83
CA GLN A 376 21.75 6.00 -8.79
C GLN A 376 22.58 5.82 -7.50
N GLY A 377 22.00 6.19 -6.36
CA GLY A 377 22.64 6.15 -5.06
C GLY A 377 23.49 7.39 -4.74
N GLN A 378 23.58 8.38 -5.64
CA GLN A 378 24.28 9.63 -5.42
C GLN A 378 23.31 10.76 -5.00
N ARG A 379 23.78 11.69 -4.17
CA ARG A 379 23.04 12.91 -3.84
C ARG A 379 23.10 13.90 -5.01
N MET A 380 21.99 14.60 -5.25
CA MET A 380 21.93 15.62 -6.30
C MET A 380 23.01 16.69 -6.15
N GLY A 381 23.32 17.11 -4.90
CA GLY A 381 24.38 18.06 -4.62
C GLY A 381 25.78 17.54 -5.00
N GLU A 382 26.05 16.26 -4.79
CA GLU A 382 27.31 15.61 -5.20
C GLU A 382 27.44 15.57 -6.73
N ILE A 383 26.35 15.18 -7.41
CA ILE A 383 26.28 15.14 -8.88
C ILE A 383 26.55 16.55 -9.47
N ALA A 384 25.91 17.58 -8.91
CA ALA A 384 26.07 18.96 -9.36
C ALA A 384 27.52 19.47 -9.17
N ARG A 385 28.12 19.20 -8.01
CA ARG A 385 29.53 19.53 -7.72
C ARG A 385 30.49 18.82 -8.66
N ALA A 386 30.28 17.51 -8.89
CA ALA A 386 31.12 16.72 -9.82
C ALA A 386 31.05 17.23 -11.26
N ARG A 387 29.91 17.81 -11.66
CA ARG A 387 29.69 18.39 -12.99
C ARG A 387 30.14 19.85 -13.05
N GLY A 388 30.54 20.49 -11.93
CA GLY A 388 30.85 21.91 -11.86
C GLY A 388 29.67 22.80 -12.26
N ARG A 389 28.44 22.38 -11.95
CA ARG A 389 27.20 22.99 -12.45
C ARG A 389 26.24 23.34 -11.30
N ASP A 390 25.40 24.32 -11.53
CA ASP A 390 24.31 24.67 -10.61
C ASP A 390 23.39 23.47 -10.35
N PRO A 391 22.98 23.20 -9.10
CA PRO A 391 22.17 22.05 -8.76
C PRO A 391 20.80 22.00 -9.45
N ILE A 392 20.10 23.13 -9.60
CA ILE A 392 18.78 23.19 -10.25
C ILE A 392 18.94 22.95 -11.76
N GLU A 393 19.97 23.55 -12.39
CA GLU A 393 20.28 23.29 -13.79
C GLU A 393 20.65 21.81 -14.01
N THR A 394 21.33 21.19 -13.05
CA THR A 394 21.65 19.76 -13.10
C THR A 394 20.39 18.90 -13.03
N ILE A 395 19.38 19.26 -12.19
CA ILE A 395 18.07 18.61 -12.16
C ILE A 395 17.41 18.70 -13.54
N PHE A 396 17.38 19.87 -14.17
CA PHE A 396 16.76 20.07 -15.48
C PHE A 396 17.42 19.23 -16.55
N ASP A 397 18.75 19.13 -16.55
CA ASP A 397 19.50 18.34 -17.51
C ASP A 397 19.25 16.84 -17.34
N ILE A 398 19.14 16.35 -16.09
CA ILE A 398 18.80 14.94 -15.82
C ILE A 398 17.37 14.65 -16.27
N LEU A 399 16.40 15.52 -15.95
CA LEU A 399 15.01 15.36 -16.36
C LEU A 399 14.86 15.31 -17.90
N LEU A 400 15.59 16.16 -18.61
CA LEU A 400 15.61 16.14 -20.08
C LEU A 400 16.20 14.83 -20.61
N ALA A 401 17.36 14.42 -20.09
CA ALA A 401 18.09 13.26 -20.56
C ALA A 401 17.35 11.94 -20.25
N ASP A 402 16.61 11.89 -19.13
CA ASP A 402 15.85 10.74 -18.67
C ASP A 402 14.32 10.82 -18.99
N GLN A 403 13.94 11.79 -19.80
CA GLN A 403 12.53 12.00 -20.21
C GLN A 403 11.57 12.13 -19.01
N SER A 404 12.01 12.82 -17.93
CA SER A 404 11.24 12.99 -16.68
C SER A 404 10.78 11.65 -16.05
N ARG A 405 11.66 10.63 -16.06
CA ARG A 405 11.39 9.29 -15.51
C ARG A 405 12.33 8.91 -14.37
N THR A 406 13.15 9.86 -13.90
CA THR A 406 14.10 9.64 -12.81
C THR A 406 13.38 9.56 -11.48
N GLY A 407 13.57 8.47 -10.73
CA GLY A 407 13.10 8.32 -9.36
C GLY A 407 14.06 8.94 -8.35
N ALA A 408 13.53 9.52 -7.28
CA ALA A 408 14.32 10.19 -6.24
C ALA A 408 13.78 9.90 -4.84
N ILE A 409 14.68 9.99 -3.84
CA ILE A 409 14.39 9.89 -2.41
C ILE A 409 14.64 11.25 -1.78
N TYR A 410 13.70 11.70 -0.93
CA TYR A 410 13.65 13.02 -0.34
C TYR A 410 13.74 12.94 1.18
N PHE A 411 14.78 13.47 1.79
CA PHE A 411 15.01 13.45 3.25
C PHE A 411 14.26 14.60 3.93
N SER A 412 12.93 14.49 3.96
CA SER A 412 12.00 15.56 4.37
C SER A 412 11.39 15.39 5.76
N MET A 413 11.59 14.25 6.42
CA MET A 413 10.92 13.86 7.67
C MET A 413 11.92 13.71 8.82
N ASN A 414 11.42 13.56 10.05
CA ASN A 414 12.22 13.29 11.25
C ASN A 414 11.65 12.11 12.06
N GLU A 415 12.49 11.55 12.94
CA GLU A 415 12.14 10.37 13.73
C GLU A 415 11.11 10.67 14.83
N ASP A 416 11.09 11.87 15.40
CA ASP A 416 10.19 12.20 16.51
C ASP A 416 8.74 12.31 16.02
N ASP A 417 8.49 13.01 14.91
CA ASP A 417 7.18 13.06 14.27
C ASP A 417 6.73 11.67 13.81
N LEU A 418 7.64 10.87 13.26
CA LEU A 418 7.37 9.50 12.84
C LEU A 418 6.93 8.63 14.01
N ARG A 419 7.61 8.70 15.16
CA ARG A 419 7.23 7.93 16.36
C ARG A 419 5.86 8.32 16.88
N VAL A 420 5.53 9.60 16.89
CA VAL A 420 4.23 10.09 17.33
C VAL A 420 3.12 9.54 16.44
N ALA A 421 3.29 9.56 15.12
CA ALA A 421 2.34 8.97 14.17
C ALA A 421 2.21 7.45 14.35
N LEU A 422 3.34 6.73 14.38
CA LEU A 422 3.35 5.27 14.54
C LEU A 422 2.77 4.82 15.89
N GLY A 423 2.91 5.61 16.97
CA GLY A 423 2.32 5.34 18.29
C GLY A 423 0.80 5.48 18.34
N THR A 424 0.20 6.18 17.38
CA THR A 424 -1.24 6.45 17.34
C THR A 424 -2.02 5.20 16.92
N TRP A 425 -3.05 4.81 17.69
CA TRP A 425 -3.72 3.52 17.58
C TRP A 425 -4.52 3.30 16.28
N TRP A 426 -4.95 4.37 15.62
CA TRP A 426 -5.71 4.34 14.37
C TRP A 426 -4.84 4.56 13.12
N VAL A 427 -3.53 4.71 13.26
CA VAL A 427 -2.59 4.78 12.14
C VAL A 427 -2.12 3.37 11.78
N ALA A 428 -2.42 2.91 10.57
CA ALA A 428 -1.98 1.62 10.03
C ALA A 428 -0.52 1.68 9.53
N VAL A 429 -0.04 0.60 8.92
CA VAL A 429 1.31 0.50 8.35
C VAL A 429 1.24 0.29 6.85
N ASN A 430 2.15 0.92 6.10
CA ASN A 430 2.32 0.71 4.67
C ASN A 430 3.81 0.58 4.29
N THR A 431 4.06 0.24 3.03
CA THR A 431 5.39 0.32 2.42
C THR A 431 5.55 1.54 1.54
N ASP A 432 4.46 2.01 0.93
CA ASP A 432 4.43 3.08 -0.08
C ASP A 432 5.50 2.86 -1.17
N TYR A 433 5.67 1.60 -1.58
CA TYR A 433 6.65 1.20 -2.58
C TYR A 433 6.23 -0.12 -3.25
N PRO A 434 6.57 -0.35 -4.53
CA PRO A 434 6.30 -1.62 -5.20
C PRO A 434 7.13 -2.78 -4.65
N GLY A 435 6.64 -4.00 -4.88
CA GLY A 435 7.38 -5.23 -4.65
C GLY A 435 8.49 -5.40 -5.66
N VAL A 436 9.74 -5.58 -5.18
CA VAL A 436 10.94 -5.77 -6.00
C VAL A 436 11.81 -6.89 -5.44
N ALA A 437 12.77 -7.37 -6.23
CA ALA A 437 13.73 -8.37 -5.83
C ALA A 437 15.17 -7.89 -6.08
N PRO A 438 16.18 -8.41 -5.35
CA PRO A 438 17.58 -8.05 -5.54
C PRO A 438 18.16 -8.65 -6.83
N ASP A 439 17.42 -9.51 -7.49
CA ASP A 439 17.71 -10.18 -8.75
C ASP A 439 16.57 -9.96 -9.75
N GLY A 440 16.80 -10.18 -11.03
CA GLY A 440 15.77 -10.06 -12.07
C GLY A 440 15.57 -8.63 -12.58
N PRO A 441 14.35 -8.29 -13.07
CA PRO A 441 14.12 -7.07 -13.86
C PRO A 441 14.36 -5.76 -13.11
N PHE A 442 14.26 -5.76 -11.77
CA PHE A 442 14.39 -4.57 -10.93
C PHE A 442 15.70 -4.54 -10.10
N ALA A 443 16.66 -5.43 -10.39
CA ALA A 443 17.92 -5.50 -9.66
C ALA A 443 18.78 -4.24 -9.81
N ASP A 444 18.63 -3.53 -10.92
CA ASP A 444 19.46 -2.36 -11.25
C ASP A 444 19.00 -1.05 -10.60
N ILE A 445 17.76 -0.97 -10.08
CA ILE A 445 17.30 0.23 -9.37
C ILE A 445 17.86 0.25 -7.94
N ARG A 446 17.85 1.42 -7.31
CA ARG A 446 18.14 1.57 -5.88
C ARG A 446 16.87 1.99 -5.14
N PRO A 447 16.01 1.00 -4.76
CA PRO A 447 14.74 1.30 -4.15
C PRO A 447 14.91 1.98 -2.80
N HIS A 448 13.88 2.69 -2.36
CA HIS A 448 13.81 3.15 -0.99
C HIS A 448 13.78 1.93 -0.04
N PRO A 449 14.53 1.92 1.10
CA PRO A 449 14.57 0.77 2.01
C PRO A 449 13.20 0.36 2.57
N ARG A 450 12.18 1.24 2.51
CA ARG A 450 10.80 0.93 2.90
C ARG A 450 10.17 -0.21 2.09
N SER A 451 10.64 -0.43 0.85
CA SER A 451 10.22 -1.56 0.02
C SER A 451 10.49 -2.92 0.68
N TYR A 452 11.61 -3.05 1.36
CA TYR A 452 12.08 -4.32 1.95
C TYR A 452 11.84 -4.41 3.45
N GLY A 453 11.70 -3.28 4.16
CA GLY A 453 11.87 -3.27 5.61
C GLY A 453 10.71 -2.73 6.43
N SER A 454 9.67 -2.13 5.86
CA SER A 454 8.65 -1.41 6.63
C SER A 454 8.04 -2.24 7.76
N PHE A 455 7.50 -3.40 7.47
CA PHE A 455 6.82 -4.24 8.46
C PHE A 455 7.80 -4.89 9.45
N ALA A 456 8.93 -5.36 8.95
CA ALA A 456 9.99 -5.91 9.80
C ALA A 456 10.58 -4.85 10.76
N ARG A 457 10.72 -3.60 10.30
CA ARG A 457 11.19 -2.46 11.10
C ARG A 457 10.20 -2.10 12.22
N ILE A 458 8.89 -2.18 11.96
CA ILE A 458 7.88 -2.03 13.02
C ILE A 458 8.14 -3.06 14.12
N LEU A 459 8.26 -4.34 13.78
CA LEU A 459 8.47 -5.42 14.74
C LEU A 459 9.83 -5.35 15.45
N GLY A 460 10.91 -5.19 14.69
CA GLY A 460 12.27 -5.21 15.23
C GLY A 460 12.64 -3.93 15.97
N ARG A 461 12.46 -2.75 15.32
CA ARG A 461 12.88 -1.48 15.90
C ARG A 461 11.86 -0.89 16.87
N TYR A 462 10.59 -0.75 16.43
CA TYR A 462 9.61 0.01 17.21
C TYR A 462 8.94 -0.82 18.31
N VAL A 463 8.70 -2.11 18.09
CA VAL A 463 8.14 -2.99 19.12
C VAL A 463 9.26 -3.49 20.06
N ARG A 464 10.19 -4.32 19.54
CA ARG A 464 11.23 -4.95 20.37
C ARG A 464 12.25 -3.94 20.90
N GLY A 465 12.80 -3.08 20.04
CA GLY A 465 13.89 -2.18 20.38
C GLY A 465 13.43 -0.98 21.20
N LEU A 466 12.48 -0.21 20.71
CA LEU A 466 12.02 1.05 21.31
C LEU A 466 10.82 0.90 22.24
N ARG A 467 10.14 -0.26 22.22
CA ARG A 467 8.92 -0.52 23.02
C ARG A 467 7.85 0.57 22.83
N LEU A 468 7.74 1.07 21.61
CA LEU A 468 6.80 2.14 21.27
C LEU A 468 5.34 1.69 21.43
N MET A 469 5.09 0.42 21.16
CA MET A 469 3.75 -0.20 21.33
C MET A 469 3.90 -1.71 21.63
N PRO A 470 2.88 -2.36 22.24
CA PRO A 470 2.82 -3.81 22.36
C PRO A 470 2.81 -4.51 21.01
N LEU A 471 3.33 -5.74 20.96
CA LEU A 471 3.34 -6.57 19.74
C LEU A 471 1.93 -6.75 19.17
N GLU A 472 0.97 -7.03 20.02
CA GLU A 472 -0.44 -7.26 19.65
C GLU A 472 -1.06 -6.03 18.96
N ALA A 473 -0.74 -4.83 19.47
CA ALA A 473 -1.17 -3.58 18.85
C ALA A 473 -0.51 -3.36 17.49
N ALA A 474 0.78 -3.66 17.35
CA ALA A 474 1.48 -3.59 16.06
C ALA A 474 0.89 -4.56 15.04
N ILE A 475 0.64 -5.82 15.43
CA ILE A 475 0.00 -6.82 14.55
C ILE A 475 -1.39 -6.34 14.11
N ARG A 476 -2.23 -5.81 15.03
CA ARG A 476 -3.53 -5.24 14.69
C ARG A 476 -3.42 -4.13 13.63
N LYS A 477 -2.44 -3.22 13.77
CA LYS A 477 -2.18 -2.12 12.82
C LYS A 477 -1.73 -2.59 11.44
N MET A 478 -1.19 -3.81 11.34
CA MET A 478 -0.71 -4.43 10.11
C MET A 478 -1.69 -5.46 9.53
N THR A 479 -2.83 -5.74 10.19
CA THR A 479 -3.75 -6.83 9.81
C THR A 479 -5.21 -6.40 9.85
N SER A 480 -5.90 -6.49 11.00
CA SER A 480 -7.34 -6.23 11.08
C SER A 480 -7.71 -4.76 10.92
N LEU A 481 -6.86 -3.83 11.32
CA LEU A 481 -7.12 -2.39 11.14
C LEU A 481 -7.23 -2.04 9.65
N PRO A 482 -6.21 -2.34 8.78
CA PRO A 482 -6.33 -2.12 7.34
C PRO A 482 -7.45 -2.95 6.71
N ALA A 483 -7.63 -4.23 7.08
CA ALA A 483 -8.72 -5.06 6.55
C ALA A 483 -10.09 -4.42 6.77
N GLN A 484 -10.38 -3.99 8.00
CA GLN A 484 -11.64 -3.32 8.35
C GLN A 484 -11.79 -2.00 7.58
N ARG A 485 -10.69 -1.24 7.44
CA ARG A 485 -10.71 0.05 6.76
C ARG A 485 -11.15 -0.06 5.31
N VAL A 486 -10.64 -1.05 4.59
CA VAL A 486 -10.96 -1.24 3.16
C VAL A 486 -12.06 -2.28 2.90
N GLY A 487 -12.75 -2.75 3.95
CA GLY A 487 -13.90 -3.66 3.82
C GLY A 487 -13.54 -5.12 3.48
N LEU A 488 -12.33 -5.58 3.76
CA LEU A 488 -11.93 -6.98 3.61
C LEU A 488 -12.38 -7.78 4.84
N VAL A 489 -13.63 -8.26 4.82
CA VAL A 489 -14.31 -8.84 5.98
C VAL A 489 -13.84 -10.25 6.37
N ASP A 490 -13.16 -10.96 5.48
CA ASP A 490 -12.74 -12.35 5.64
C ASP A 490 -11.21 -12.54 5.73
N ARG A 491 -10.46 -11.43 5.98
CA ARG A 491 -9.00 -11.40 6.16
C ARG A 491 -8.60 -10.56 7.37
N GLY A 492 -7.33 -10.62 7.75
CA GLY A 492 -6.75 -9.80 8.82
C GLY A 492 -6.95 -10.33 10.24
N LEU A 493 -7.62 -11.48 10.41
CA LEU A 493 -7.79 -12.17 11.70
C LEU A 493 -7.52 -13.67 11.57
N LEU A 494 -6.92 -14.28 12.59
CA LEU A 494 -6.84 -15.74 12.72
C LEU A 494 -8.10 -16.27 13.42
N LYS A 495 -9.13 -16.56 12.63
CA LYS A 495 -10.41 -17.05 13.12
C LYS A 495 -10.94 -18.13 12.14
N PRO A 496 -11.59 -19.22 12.64
CA PRO A 496 -12.20 -20.20 11.76
C PRO A 496 -13.11 -19.57 10.71
N GLY A 497 -12.94 -19.97 9.46
CA GLY A 497 -13.65 -19.44 8.29
C GLY A 497 -12.96 -18.29 7.57
N MET A 498 -12.01 -17.58 8.20
CA MET A 498 -11.18 -16.56 7.52
C MET A 498 -10.22 -17.21 6.51
N PHE A 499 -9.79 -16.47 5.50
CA PHE A 499 -8.74 -16.93 4.61
C PHE A 499 -7.45 -17.21 5.39
N ALA A 500 -6.77 -18.27 5.00
CA ALA A 500 -5.50 -18.68 5.60
C ALA A 500 -4.33 -17.87 5.00
N ASP A 501 -4.38 -16.55 5.21
CA ASP A 501 -3.25 -15.65 5.06
C ASP A 501 -2.56 -15.58 6.41
N ILE A 502 -1.36 -16.13 6.50
CA ILE A 502 -0.68 -16.34 7.79
C ILE A 502 0.78 -15.96 7.64
N THR A 503 1.30 -15.24 8.62
CA THR A 503 2.74 -15.01 8.76
C THR A 503 3.25 -15.61 10.07
N VAL A 504 4.41 -16.29 9.98
CA VAL A 504 5.09 -16.91 11.14
C VAL A 504 6.50 -16.34 11.23
N PHE A 505 6.83 -15.76 12.38
CA PHE A 505 8.12 -15.10 12.57
C PHE A 505 8.68 -15.28 13.98
N ASP A 506 9.99 -15.16 14.09
CA ASP A 506 10.69 -15.15 15.37
C ASP A 506 10.71 -13.70 15.92
N PRO A 507 10.06 -13.44 17.08
CA PRO A 507 10.02 -12.11 17.67
C PRO A 507 11.37 -11.58 18.11
N GLU A 508 12.34 -12.46 18.37
CA GLU A 508 13.67 -12.07 18.84
C GLU A 508 14.62 -11.68 17.70
N THR A 509 14.42 -12.23 16.50
CA THR A 509 15.33 -12.03 15.37
C THR A 509 14.75 -11.21 14.23
N VAL A 510 13.42 -11.02 14.17
CA VAL A 510 12.77 -10.25 13.10
C VAL A 510 13.34 -8.83 13.01
N ALA A 511 13.83 -8.45 11.82
CA ALA A 511 14.43 -7.13 11.58
C ALA A 511 14.47 -6.77 10.10
N ASP A 512 14.44 -5.45 9.82
CA ASP A 512 14.83 -4.89 8.54
C ASP A 512 16.36 -4.87 8.38
N ARG A 513 16.82 -5.03 7.15
CA ARG A 513 18.25 -4.98 6.80
C ARG A 513 18.57 -3.94 5.73
N ALA A 514 17.54 -3.48 5.01
CA ALA A 514 17.68 -2.53 3.95
C ALA A 514 18.08 -1.13 4.50
N THR A 515 19.06 -0.51 3.84
CA THR A 515 19.48 0.87 4.10
C THR A 515 19.44 1.68 2.80
N PHE A 516 19.59 3.00 2.89
CA PHE A 516 19.65 3.87 1.69
C PHE A 516 20.89 3.55 0.82
N GLU A 517 21.99 3.09 1.44
CA GLU A 517 23.23 2.71 0.75
C GLU A 517 23.15 1.28 0.18
N ARG A 518 22.44 0.38 0.85
CA ARG A 518 22.26 -1.03 0.46
C ARG A 518 20.80 -1.43 0.56
N PRO A 519 19.96 -0.96 -0.39
CA PRO A 519 18.51 -1.12 -0.28
C PRO A 519 18.01 -2.54 -0.59
N HIS A 520 18.70 -3.31 -1.44
CA HIS A 520 18.32 -4.67 -1.82
C HIS A 520 18.70 -5.69 -0.74
N GLN A 521 18.11 -5.58 0.44
CA GLN A 521 18.34 -6.45 1.58
C GLN A 521 16.99 -6.98 2.10
N PRO A 522 16.62 -8.24 1.80
CA PRO A 522 15.43 -8.84 2.37
C PRO A 522 15.45 -8.80 3.91
N SER A 523 14.28 -8.62 4.50
CA SER A 523 14.08 -8.71 5.94
C SER A 523 14.39 -10.13 6.45
N VAL A 524 14.70 -10.26 7.73
CA VAL A 524 15.02 -11.54 8.38
C VAL A 524 14.03 -11.84 9.51
N GLY A 525 14.05 -13.10 9.98
CA GLY A 525 13.24 -13.54 11.10
C GLY A 525 11.86 -14.08 10.72
N PHE A 526 11.44 -14.00 9.44
CA PHE A 526 10.22 -14.63 8.96
C PHE A 526 10.50 -16.07 8.56
N ALA A 527 9.85 -17.02 9.25
CA ALA A 527 10.02 -18.45 8.98
C ALA A 527 9.09 -18.91 7.85
N TYR A 528 7.80 -18.59 7.94
CA TYR A 528 6.80 -19.02 6.98
C TYR A 528 5.83 -17.89 6.65
N VAL A 529 5.39 -17.84 5.39
CA VAL A 529 4.27 -17.01 4.94
C VAL A 529 3.35 -17.88 4.09
N PHE A 530 2.06 -17.83 4.40
CA PHE A 530 1.01 -18.51 3.65
C PHE A 530 0.04 -17.47 3.09
N VAL A 531 -0.32 -17.63 1.83
CA VAL A 531 -1.32 -16.81 1.14
C VAL A 531 -2.41 -17.75 0.62
N ASN A 532 -3.67 -17.50 1.00
CA ASN A 532 -4.78 -18.36 0.63
C ASN A 532 -4.54 -19.86 0.94
N GLY A 533 -3.85 -20.15 2.06
CA GLY A 533 -3.53 -21.49 2.51
C GLY A 533 -2.30 -22.14 1.89
N GLU A 534 -1.68 -21.53 0.89
CA GLU A 534 -0.47 -22.03 0.25
C GLU A 534 0.79 -21.32 0.75
N LYS A 535 1.85 -22.09 0.96
CA LYS A 535 3.14 -21.61 1.45
C LYS A 535 3.89 -20.85 0.34
N VAL A 536 4.09 -19.54 0.51
CA VAL A 536 4.87 -18.69 -0.41
C VAL A 536 6.27 -18.40 0.10
N LEU A 537 6.49 -18.52 1.42
CA LEU A 537 7.83 -18.47 2.06
C LEU A 537 8.01 -19.68 2.96
N ASP A 538 9.13 -20.37 2.83
CA ASP A 538 9.51 -21.56 3.60
C ASP A 538 10.91 -21.37 4.18
N HIS A 539 11.04 -21.32 5.52
CA HIS A 539 12.29 -21.03 6.22
C HIS A 539 13.05 -19.80 5.64
N GLY A 540 12.30 -18.72 5.36
CA GLY A 540 12.86 -17.48 4.82
C GLY A 540 13.19 -17.53 3.31
N THR A 541 12.91 -18.63 2.63
CA THR A 541 13.13 -18.80 1.18
C THR A 541 11.81 -18.80 0.42
N LEU A 542 11.72 -18.06 -0.69
CA LEU A 542 10.53 -18.07 -1.54
C LEU A 542 10.31 -19.43 -2.19
N THR A 543 9.05 -19.86 -2.21
CA THR A 543 8.59 -21.03 -2.98
C THR A 543 8.21 -20.63 -4.41
N ALA A 544 7.87 -21.62 -5.24
CA ALA A 544 7.31 -21.37 -6.57
C ALA A 544 5.82 -21.02 -6.57
N SER A 545 5.13 -21.12 -5.42
CA SER A 545 3.67 -20.89 -5.34
C SER A 545 3.30 -19.42 -5.57
N ARG A 546 2.21 -19.21 -6.32
CA ARG A 546 1.67 -17.88 -6.68
C ARG A 546 0.16 -17.85 -6.47
N PRO A 547 -0.33 -18.05 -5.24
CA PRO A 547 -1.76 -18.23 -4.96
C PRO A 547 -2.52 -16.91 -4.77
N GLY A 548 -1.85 -15.78 -4.97
CA GLY A 548 -2.44 -14.45 -4.81
C GLY A 548 -3.60 -14.22 -5.77
N ARG A 549 -4.59 -13.47 -5.32
CA ARG A 549 -5.86 -13.20 -6.03
C ARG A 549 -6.12 -11.71 -6.12
N GLY A 550 -6.88 -11.29 -7.14
CA GLY A 550 -7.52 -10.00 -7.18
C GLY A 550 -8.66 -9.94 -6.15
N LEU A 551 -8.56 -9.05 -5.16
CA LEU A 551 -9.57 -8.89 -4.11
C LEU A 551 -10.58 -7.81 -4.51
N ARG A 552 -11.87 -8.11 -4.31
CA ARG A 552 -12.97 -7.24 -4.71
C ARG A 552 -13.49 -6.45 -3.51
N GLY A 553 -13.69 -5.14 -3.71
CA GLY A 553 -14.26 -4.23 -2.73
C GLY A 553 -15.77 -4.38 -2.54
N PRO A 554 -16.35 -3.57 -1.63
CA PRO A 554 -17.72 -3.75 -1.15
C PRO A 554 -18.81 -3.57 -2.22
N GLY A 555 -18.53 -2.80 -3.28
CA GLY A 555 -19.46 -2.55 -4.39
C GLY A 555 -19.51 -3.65 -5.45
N TYR A 556 -18.71 -4.70 -5.31
CA TYR A 556 -18.57 -5.72 -6.35
C TYR A 556 -19.89 -6.42 -6.69
N LEU A 557 -20.23 -6.40 -7.96
CA LEU A 557 -21.33 -7.18 -8.54
C LEU A 557 -20.76 -8.17 -9.57
N PRO A 558 -21.02 -9.48 -9.44
CA PRO A 558 -20.62 -10.45 -10.46
C PRO A 558 -21.20 -10.09 -11.84
N PRO A 559 -20.48 -10.33 -12.95
CA PRO A 559 -20.91 -9.94 -14.31
C PRO A 559 -22.35 -10.34 -14.65
N GLN A 560 -22.81 -11.54 -14.19
CA GLN A 560 -24.17 -12.05 -14.42
C GLN A 560 -25.26 -11.21 -13.73
N ARG A 561 -24.93 -10.33 -12.78
CA ARG A 561 -25.88 -9.47 -12.05
C ARG A 561 -25.87 -8.00 -12.54
N ARG A 562 -24.89 -7.58 -13.33
CA ARG A 562 -24.74 -6.17 -13.78
C ARG A 562 -25.77 -5.72 -14.83
N GLY A 563 -26.44 -6.62 -15.50
CA GLY A 563 -27.46 -6.28 -16.52
C GLY A 563 -28.91 -6.29 -16.03
N LYS A 564 -29.15 -6.34 -14.72
CA LYS A 564 -30.50 -6.48 -14.12
C LYS A 564 -30.87 -5.30 -13.20
N GLN A 565 -30.13 -4.21 -13.22
CA GLN A 565 -30.44 -2.98 -12.48
C GLN A 565 -30.83 -1.84 -13.42
#